data_059116efec33f62452a337f308be8559
#
_entry.id   059116efec33f62452a337f308be8559
#
_cell.length_a   1.000
_cell.length_b   1.000
_cell.length_c   1.000
_cell.angle_alpha   90.00
_cell.angle_beta   90.00
_cell.angle_gamma   90.00
#
_symmetry.space_group_name_H-M   'P 1'
#
loop_
_entity.id
_entity.type
_entity.pdbx_description
1 polymer ?
#
loop_
_entity_poly.entity_id
_entity_poly.type
_entity_poly.pdbx_seq_one_letter_code
_entity_poly.pdbx_strand_id
1 'polypeptide(L)'
;MKKIIPLLCIGCAFTAAAIAQCDKKVLYTSSKEEWLNSKDEVQKTDQDKVTVEISKTSVVINHNDDPNDEMKGDVKAIDCNWTELYKIGKTTIQAQLTEGNNDVHDASLTIEGKDGVMFILIELKDHPDTKIKAYVDKYEEEG
;
A
#
# COMPACT_ATOMS: atom_id res chain seq x y z
N MET A 1 20.95 -13.39 58.18
CA MET A 1 19.74 -13.42 57.33
C MET A 1 20.04 -12.68 56.03
N LYS A 2 20.20 -13.41 54.95
CA LYS A 2 20.40 -12.80 53.63
C LYS A 2 19.06 -12.66 52.97
N LYS A 3 18.63 -11.42 52.69
CA LYS A 3 17.44 -11.14 51.87
C LYS A 3 17.84 -11.26 50.42
N ILE A 4 17.29 -12.25 49.74
CA ILE A 4 17.42 -12.40 48.30
C ILE A 4 16.34 -11.55 47.69
N ILE A 5 16.74 -10.49 46.97
CA ILE A 5 15.83 -9.68 46.16
C ILE A 5 15.73 -10.35 44.80
N PRO A 6 14.56 -10.80 44.34
CA PRO A 6 14.46 -11.30 42.98
C PRO A 6 14.58 -10.12 42.02
N LEU A 7 15.60 -10.18 41.20
CA LEU A 7 15.77 -9.26 40.07
C LEU A 7 14.70 -9.58 39.07
N LEU A 8 13.69 -8.71 39.00
CA LEU A 8 12.61 -8.80 38.01
C LEU A 8 13.19 -8.40 36.66
N CYS A 9 13.54 -9.39 35.85
CA CYS A 9 13.87 -9.17 34.44
C CYS A 9 12.56 -8.79 33.72
N ILE A 10 12.33 -7.50 33.54
CA ILE A 10 11.33 -6.99 32.60
C ILE A 10 11.88 -7.25 31.22
N GLY A 11 11.54 -8.39 30.66
CA GLY A 11 11.83 -8.73 29.28
C GLY A 11 11.09 -7.77 28.37
N CYS A 12 11.82 -6.94 27.65
CA CYS A 12 11.27 -6.12 26.56
C CYS A 12 10.73 -7.04 25.46
N ALA A 13 9.43 -7.31 25.52
CA ALA A 13 8.71 -7.91 24.41
C ALA A 13 8.35 -6.83 23.41
N PHE A 14 9.36 -6.34 22.67
CA PHE A 14 9.11 -5.39 21.58
C PHE A 14 9.68 -5.97 20.31
N THR A 15 8.78 -6.28 19.33
CA THR A 15 9.08 -6.21 17.88
C THR A 15 8.21 -7.08 16.99
N ALA A 16 7.29 -7.90 17.50
CA ALA A 16 6.45 -8.74 16.66
C ALA A 16 5.33 -7.95 15.93
N ALA A 17 4.94 -6.76 16.41
CA ALA A 17 3.79 -6.02 15.89
C ALA A 17 4.04 -5.37 14.50
N ALA A 18 5.29 -4.93 14.21
CA ALA A 18 5.60 -4.25 12.94
C ALA A 18 5.59 -5.20 11.73
N ILE A 19 5.99 -6.46 11.92
CA ILE A 19 6.02 -7.47 10.85
C ILE A 19 4.59 -7.96 10.54
N ALA A 20 3.73 -8.06 11.55
CA ALA A 20 2.34 -8.50 11.40
C ALA A 20 1.48 -7.53 10.57
N GLN A 21 1.85 -6.24 10.47
CA GLN A 21 1.10 -5.23 9.74
C GLN A 21 1.08 -5.46 8.23
N CYS A 22 2.11 -6.09 7.68
CA CYS A 22 2.23 -6.35 6.25
C CYS A 22 1.92 -7.80 5.84
N ASP A 23 1.46 -8.63 6.76
CA ASP A 23 1.28 -10.06 6.50
C ASP A 23 -0.06 -10.40 5.86
N LYS A 24 -1.02 -9.50 5.91
CA LYS A 24 -2.37 -9.75 5.45
C LYS A 24 -2.56 -9.29 4.02
N LYS A 25 -3.36 -10.05 3.28
CA LYS A 25 -3.87 -9.64 1.99
C LYS A 25 -5.00 -8.64 2.21
N VAL A 26 -4.91 -7.48 1.58
CA VAL A 26 -5.88 -6.39 1.74
C VAL A 26 -6.38 -5.95 0.39
N LEU A 27 -7.70 -5.79 0.27
CA LEU A 27 -8.35 -5.19 -0.88
C LEU A 27 -8.74 -3.76 -0.53
N TYR A 28 -8.16 -2.80 -1.23
CA TYR A 28 -8.50 -1.38 -1.15
C TYR A 28 -9.42 -1.00 -2.28
N THR A 29 -10.46 -0.23 -1.99
CA THR A 29 -11.40 0.28 -2.99
C THR A 29 -11.44 1.80 -2.96
N SER A 30 -11.34 2.40 -4.13
CA SER A 30 -11.40 3.85 -4.35
C SER A 30 -12.50 4.16 -5.36
N SER A 31 -13.19 5.28 -5.18
CA SER A 31 -14.13 5.84 -6.14
C SER A 31 -13.66 7.17 -6.72
N LYS A 32 -12.46 7.60 -6.36
CA LYS A 32 -11.86 8.84 -6.84
C LYS A 32 -10.36 8.68 -7.02
N GLU A 33 -9.88 9.04 -8.19
CA GLU A 33 -8.45 9.11 -8.46
C GLU A 33 -8.07 10.47 -9.05
N GLU A 34 -6.83 10.86 -8.77
CA GLU A 34 -6.21 12.05 -9.32
C GLU A 34 -4.94 11.64 -10.09
N TRP A 35 -4.78 12.23 -11.26
CA TRP A 35 -3.58 12.07 -12.06
C TRP A 35 -2.67 13.26 -11.80
N LEU A 36 -1.45 12.99 -11.36
CA LEU A 36 -0.47 13.99 -10.97
C LEU A 36 0.72 13.98 -11.93
N ASN A 37 1.33 15.15 -12.10
CA ASN A 37 2.63 15.25 -12.80
C ASN A 37 3.80 14.99 -11.82
N SER A 38 5.02 15.11 -12.30
CA SER A 38 6.23 14.90 -11.48
C SER A 38 6.39 15.88 -10.31
N LYS A 39 5.66 17.00 -10.34
CA LYS A 39 5.64 18.01 -9.27
C LYS A 39 4.45 17.85 -8.32
N ASP A 40 3.73 16.72 -8.40
CA ASP A 40 2.54 16.42 -7.63
C ASP A 40 1.36 17.38 -7.89
N GLU A 41 1.34 18.03 -9.05
CA GLU A 41 0.23 18.88 -9.46
C GLU A 41 -0.86 18.04 -10.13
N VAL A 42 -2.11 18.22 -9.70
CA VAL A 42 -3.27 17.50 -10.26
C VAL A 42 -3.52 17.95 -11.69
N GLN A 43 -3.47 17.00 -12.63
CA GLN A 43 -3.75 17.23 -14.05
C GLN A 43 -5.17 16.82 -14.43
N LYS A 44 -5.72 15.83 -13.75
CA LYS A 44 -7.01 15.25 -14.04
C LYS A 44 -7.57 14.58 -12.79
N THR A 45 -8.88 14.61 -12.62
CA THR A 45 -9.59 13.89 -11.57
C THR A 45 -10.67 13.02 -12.22
N ASP A 46 -10.68 11.73 -11.88
CA ASP A 46 -11.68 10.77 -12.34
C ASP A 46 -12.46 10.20 -11.16
N GLN A 47 -13.73 9.87 -11.40
CA GLN A 47 -14.62 9.22 -10.44
C GLN A 47 -14.76 7.72 -10.74
N ASP A 48 -13.74 7.14 -11.34
CA ASP A 48 -13.70 5.71 -11.66
C ASP A 48 -13.47 4.87 -10.41
N LYS A 49 -14.01 3.66 -10.43
CA LYS A 49 -13.73 2.68 -9.40
C LYS A 49 -12.36 2.07 -9.64
N VAL A 50 -11.50 2.16 -8.64
CA VAL A 50 -10.19 1.51 -8.65
C VAL A 50 -10.11 0.55 -7.48
N THR A 51 -9.68 -0.66 -7.73
CA THR A 51 -9.37 -1.62 -6.68
C THR A 51 -7.89 -1.97 -6.71
N VAL A 52 -7.28 -2.06 -5.54
CA VAL A 52 -5.89 -2.46 -5.38
C VAL A 52 -5.83 -3.56 -4.34
N GLU A 53 -5.49 -4.75 -4.76
CA GLU A 53 -5.31 -5.90 -3.88
C GLU A 53 -3.82 -6.13 -3.66
N ILE A 54 -3.41 -6.14 -2.41
CA ILE A 54 -2.01 -6.25 -2.02
C ILE A 54 -1.84 -7.41 -1.04
N SER A 55 -0.87 -8.27 -1.34
CA SER A 55 -0.40 -9.30 -0.44
C SER A 55 1.13 -9.19 -0.29
N LYS A 56 1.73 -10.05 0.51
CA LYS A 56 3.21 -10.13 0.62
C LYS A 56 3.91 -10.37 -0.72
N THR A 57 3.23 -11.03 -1.66
CA THR A 57 3.85 -11.54 -2.88
C THR A 57 3.29 -10.93 -4.15
N SER A 58 2.11 -10.31 -4.10
CA SER A 58 1.42 -9.86 -5.31
C SER A 58 0.69 -8.53 -5.14
N VAL A 59 0.53 -7.84 -6.27
CA VAL A 59 -0.30 -6.65 -6.41
C VAL A 59 -1.21 -6.84 -7.61
N VAL A 60 -2.50 -6.52 -7.46
CA VAL A 60 -3.47 -6.48 -8.55
C VAL A 60 -4.20 -5.14 -8.51
N ILE A 61 -4.11 -4.38 -9.59
CA ILE A 61 -4.79 -3.09 -9.76
C ILE A 61 -5.82 -3.25 -10.87
N ASN A 62 -7.06 -2.89 -10.60
CA ASN A 62 -8.13 -2.98 -11.58
C ASN A 62 -8.95 -1.70 -11.62
N HIS A 63 -9.31 -1.26 -12.82
CA HIS A 63 -10.19 -0.12 -13.06
C HIS A 63 -11.56 -0.60 -13.52
N ASN A 64 -12.61 -0.08 -12.86
CA ASN A 64 -14.02 -0.31 -13.23
C ASN A 64 -14.43 -1.78 -13.34
N ASP A 65 -13.78 -2.67 -12.61
CA ASP A 65 -13.97 -4.13 -12.67
C ASP A 65 -13.81 -4.69 -14.11
N ASP A 66 -13.09 -3.96 -14.97
CA ASP A 66 -12.81 -4.40 -16.34
C ASP A 66 -11.60 -5.32 -16.36
N PRO A 67 -11.77 -6.60 -16.77
CA PRO A 67 -10.64 -7.54 -16.83
C PRO A 67 -9.59 -7.17 -17.88
N ASN A 68 -9.91 -6.27 -18.82
CA ASN A 68 -8.95 -5.77 -19.80
C ASN A 68 -8.15 -4.58 -19.29
N ASP A 69 -8.57 -3.96 -18.19
CA ASP A 69 -7.88 -2.83 -17.55
C ASP A 69 -7.35 -3.27 -16.18
N GLU A 70 -6.46 -4.25 -16.22
CA GLU A 70 -5.84 -4.82 -15.04
C GLU A 70 -4.33 -4.80 -15.16
N MET A 71 -3.67 -4.34 -14.09
CA MET A 71 -2.23 -4.51 -13.92
C MET A 71 -1.99 -5.43 -12.73
N LYS A 72 -1.12 -6.41 -12.90
CA LYS A 72 -0.77 -7.33 -11.83
C LYS A 72 0.70 -7.72 -11.88
N GLY A 73 1.23 -8.09 -10.74
CA GLY A 73 2.61 -8.51 -10.68
C GLY A 73 3.10 -8.87 -9.30
N ASP A 74 4.40 -9.00 -9.21
CA ASP A 74 5.09 -9.50 -8.05
C ASP A 74 5.63 -8.37 -7.18
N VAL A 75 5.46 -8.51 -5.86
CA VAL A 75 6.10 -7.66 -4.87
C VAL A 75 7.57 -8.01 -4.78
N LYS A 76 8.44 -7.03 -4.96
CA LYS A 76 9.90 -7.18 -4.86
C LYS A 76 10.41 -6.75 -3.50
N ALA A 77 9.80 -5.74 -2.90
CA ALA A 77 10.12 -5.29 -1.54
C ALA A 77 8.89 -4.62 -0.93
N ILE A 78 8.74 -4.74 0.37
CA ILE A 78 7.65 -4.13 1.13
C ILE A 78 8.21 -3.59 2.44
N ASP A 79 7.84 -2.35 2.77
CA ASP A 79 8.21 -1.68 4.01
C ASP A 79 6.96 -1.12 4.68
N CYS A 80 6.69 -1.55 5.89
CA CYS A 80 5.54 -1.13 6.69
C CYS A 80 5.97 -0.27 7.86
N ASN A 81 5.39 0.91 7.95
CA ASN A 81 5.65 1.85 9.04
C ASN A 81 4.35 2.54 9.48
N TRP A 82 3.56 1.85 10.29
CA TRP A 82 2.30 2.36 10.82
C TRP A 82 2.39 2.59 12.32
N THR A 83 2.00 3.78 12.76
CA THR A 83 1.75 4.08 14.18
C THR A 83 0.39 3.54 14.61
N GLU A 84 -0.60 3.70 13.74
CA GLU A 84 -1.93 3.13 13.89
C GLU A 84 -2.36 2.56 12.53
N LEU A 85 -2.52 1.24 12.45
CA LEU A 85 -2.77 0.53 11.19
C LEU A 85 -3.99 1.09 10.46
N TYR A 86 -3.81 1.37 9.16
CA TYR A 86 -4.78 1.98 8.24
C TYR A 86 -5.20 3.42 8.58
N LYS A 87 -4.61 4.05 9.59
CA LYS A 87 -4.96 5.40 10.01
C LYS A 87 -3.80 6.37 9.96
N ILE A 88 -2.67 6.00 10.56
CA ILE A 88 -1.49 6.86 10.66
C ILE A 88 -0.25 6.06 10.33
N GLY A 89 0.36 6.37 9.21
CA GLY A 89 1.58 5.73 8.73
C GLY A 89 1.53 5.42 7.24
N LYS A 90 2.39 4.52 6.82
CA LYS A 90 2.46 4.12 5.42
C LYS A 90 3.06 2.74 5.20
N THR A 91 2.67 2.13 4.09
CA THR A 91 3.32 0.98 3.49
C THR A 91 3.89 1.40 2.15
N THR A 92 5.16 1.11 1.90
CA THR A 92 5.80 1.34 0.60
C THR A 92 6.12 0.00 -0.04
N ILE A 93 5.71 -0.17 -1.30
CA ILE A 93 5.87 -1.42 -2.04
C ILE A 93 6.64 -1.13 -3.32
N GLN A 94 7.67 -1.93 -3.58
CA GLN A 94 8.32 -2.02 -4.88
C GLN A 94 7.80 -3.26 -5.57
N ALA A 95 7.26 -3.10 -6.76
CA ALA A 95 6.64 -4.19 -7.51
C ALA A 95 7.03 -4.12 -8.99
N GLN A 96 6.88 -5.24 -9.67
CA GLN A 96 6.96 -5.31 -11.12
C GLN A 96 5.57 -5.66 -11.63
N LEU A 97 4.95 -4.73 -12.35
CA LEU A 97 3.58 -4.85 -12.83
C LEU A 97 3.54 -5.13 -14.33
N THR A 98 2.65 -6.01 -14.73
CA THR A 98 2.39 -6.33 -16.14
C THR A 98 0.98 -5.88 -16.49
N GLU A 99 0.87 -5.07 -17.55
CA GLU A 99 -0.42 -4.68 -18.14
C GLU A 99 -1.00 -5.80 -19.01
N GLY A 100 -2.26 -5.66 -19.40
CA GLY A 100 -2.95 -6.61 -20.25
C GLY A 100 -2.32 -6.82 -21.64
N ASN A 101 -1.56 -5.84 -22.14
CA ASN A 101 -0.80 -5.90 -23.40
C ASN A 101 0.60 -6.54 -23.24
N ASN A 102 0.91 -7.09 -22.06
CA ASN A 102 2.20 -7.67 -21.65
C ASN A 102 3.34 -6.65 -21.47
N ASP A 103 3.05 -5.36 -21.43
CA ASP A 103 4.04 -4.35 -21.03
C ASP A 103 4.34 -4.50 -19.54
N VAL A 104 5.63 -4.49 -19.20
CA VAL A 104 6.13 -4.66 -17.84
C VAL A 104 6.70 -3.35 -17.32
N HIS A 105 6.27 -2.95 -16.12
CA HIS A 105 6.70 -1.71 -15.48
C HIS A 105 7.23 -1.97 -14.07
N ASP A 106 8.37 -1.38 -13.74
CA ASP A 106 8.77 -1.25 -12.35
C ASP A 106 7.92 -0.15 -11.72
N ALA A 107 7.30 -0.46 -10.60
CA ALA A 107 6.37 0.44 -9.93
C ALA A 107 6.67 0.59 -8.44
N SER A 108 6.31 1.75 -7.92
CA SER A 108 6.27 2.01 -6.49
C SER A 108 4.83 2.32 -6.09
N LEU A 109 4.32 1.63 -5.08
CA LEU A 109 3.02 1.91 -4.49
C LEU A 109 3.22 2.36 -3.05
N THR A 110 2.62 3.47 -2.69
CA THR A 110 2.62 3.97 -1.32
C THR A 110 1.20 4.04 -0.82
N ILE A 111 0.87 3.26 0.21
CA ILE A 111 -0.40 3.37 0.93
C ILE A 111 -0.13 4.21 2.16
N GLU A 112 -0.77 5.37 2.25
CA GLU A 112 -0.55 6.31 3.33
C GLU A 112 -1.86 6.71 3.99
N GLY A 113 -1.85 6.75 5.32
CA GLY A 113 -2.92 7.27 6.14
C GLY A 113 -2.45 8.45 6.97
N LYS A 114 -3.21 9.56 6.94
CA LYS A 114 -2.94 10.77 7.70
C LYS A 114 -4.20 11.63 7.78
N ASP A 115 -4.46 12.20 8.96
CA ASP A 115 -5.57 13.15 9.17
C ASP A 115 -6.95 12.62 8.72
N GLY A 116 -7.21 11.33 8.95
CA GLY A 116 -8.47 10.69 8.58
C GLY A 116 -8.62 10.34 7.10
N VAL A 117 -7.58 10.54 6.32
CA VAL A 117 -7.55 10.23 4.87
C VAL A 117 -6.56 9.11 4.61
N MET A 118 -6.95 8.15 3.80
CA MET A 118 -6.03 7.13 3.29
C MET A 118 -6.03 7.18 1.76
N PHE A 119 -4.85 7.11 1.17
CA PHE A 119 -4.68 7.08 -0.29
C PHE A 119 -3.60 6.10 -0.71
N ILE A 120 -3.65 5.72 -1.96
CA ILE A 120 -2.61 4.92 -2.61
C ILE A 120 -2.01 5.77 -3.73
N LEU A 121 -0.70 5.97 -3.69
CA LEU A 121 0.05 6.62 -4.75
C LEU A 121 0.74 5.54 -5.59
N ILE A 122 0.48 5.54 -6.89
CA ILE A 122 1.05 4.59 -7.84
C ILE A 122 1.98 5.36 -8.77
N GLU A 123 3.25 4.95 -8.82
CA GLU A 123 4.29 5.57 -9.63
C GLU A 123 4.96 4.51 -10.49
N LEU A 124 4.94 4.70 -11.81
CA LEU A 124 5.67 3.86 -12.75
C LEU A 124 7.02 4.51 -13.04
N LYS A 125 8.11 3.78 -12.88
CA LYS A 125 9.48 4.32 -13.05
C LYS A 125 9.78 4.79 -14.47
N ASP A 126 9.18 4.16 -15.46
CA ASP A 126 9.32 4.53 -16.88
C ASP A 126 8.37 5.67 -17.31
N HIS A 127 7.44 6.09 -16.43
CA HIS A 127 6.53 7.21 -16.66
C HIS A 127 6.55 8.20 -15.49
N PRO A 128 7.69 8.86 -15.19
CA PRO A 128 7.85 9.70 -14.00
C PRO A 128 6.96 10.95 -14.00
N ASP A 129 6.44 11.36 -15.14
CA ASP A 129 5.56 12.52 -15.27
C ASP A 129 4.09 12.20 -15.02
N THR A 130 3.77 10.94 -14.75
CA THR A 130 2.40 10.49 -14.50
C THR A 130 2.35 9.65 -13.23
N LYS A 131 1.68 10.18 -12.22
CA LYS A 131 1.40 9.46 -10.97
C LYS A 131 -0.10 9.37 -10.79
N ILE A 132 -0.57 8.28 -10.20
CA ILE A 132 -1.99 8.09 -9.89
C ILE A 132 -2.16 8.04 -8.39
N LYS A 133 -3.02 8.91 -7.86
CA LYS A 133 -3.39 8.94 -6.45
C LYS A 133 -4.85 8.53 -6.30
N ALA A 134 -5.07 7.36 -5.72
CA ALA A 134 -6.40 6.82 -5.46
C ALA A 134 -6.78 7.03 -3.99
N TYR A 135 -7.90 7.68 -3.73
CA TYR A 135 -8.39 7.90 -2.37
C TYR A 135 -9.18 6.68 -1.91
N VAL A 136 -8.75 6.06 -0.83
CA VAL A 136 -9.36 4.83 -0.33
C VAL A 136 -10.65 5.13 0.42
N ASP A 137 -11.76 4.59 -0.06
CA ASP A 137 -13.06 4.67 0.60
C ASP A 137 -13.28 3.50 1.55
N LYS A 138 -12.72 2.36 1.20
CA LYS A 138 -12.96 1.09 1.89
C LYS A 138 -11.74 0.18 1.77
N TYR A 139 -11.46 -0.55 2.82
CA TYR A 139 -10.47 -1.63 2.80
C TYR A 139 -11.03 -2.87 3.50
N GLU A 140 -10.62 -4.04 3.02
CA GLU A 140 -10.99 -5.33 3.57
C GLU A 140 -9.77 -6.22 3.68
N GLU A 141 -9.52 -6.73 4.89
CA GLU A 141 -8.51 -7.77 5.08
C GLU A 141 -9.09 -9.10 4.60
N GLU A 142 -8.37 -9.77 3.71
CA GLU A 142 -8.72 -11.08 3.22
C GLU A 142 -7.85 -12.12 3.94
N GLY A 143 -8.51 -13.01 4.63
CA GLY A 143 -7.89 -13.95 5.53
C GLY A 143 -6.99 -14.99 4.94
#